data_503decc9f0cbc1d666e6187178817828
#
_entry.id   503decc9f0cbc1d666e6187178817828
#
_cell.length_a   1.000
_cell.length_b   1.000
_cell.length_c   1.000
_cell.angle_alpha   90.00
_cell.angle_beta   90.00
_cell.angle_gamma   90.00
#
_symmetry.space_group_name_H-M   'P 1'
#
loop_
_entity.id
_entity.type
_entity.pdbx_description
1 polymer ?
#
loop_
_entity_poly.entity_id
_entity_poly.type
_entity_poly.pdbx_seq_one_letter_code
_entity_poly.pdbx_strand_id
1 'polypeptide(L)'
;MYSKKLARLAFGLLAESKFKCPLTRSASSRVNAVRSVCSWTVCLHHRQKNQLSEGLTCRNVRTVSQTTLDPNEVRKFQAMASKWWDLQGEFAALHSMNDLRVPFIRDNLLNVHGIQELGKPLAGLRILDVGCGGGVLSEPLGRLGADVLGIDPVEDSVRTAELHSSYDPDLRERVRYQACTLEELAEEEVEGFHAVVASEVVEHLADLDAFASCCQQVLKPGGSLFITTINKTNLSYVFGILAAEQLLRIVPSGTHDWEKFISPEDLERLVESFGFYVEAIRGMMYNPLTGAWSWQQSTAINYALHAIKCKEEFQPGQVWAESKNLDEPGQTTNYS
;
A
#
# COMPACT_ATOMS: atom_id res chain seq x y z
N MET A 1 1.98 35.08 -20.58
CA MET A 1 1.36 34.87 -21.90
C MET A 1 1.46 33.43 -22.43
N TYR A 2 2.21 32.56 -21.75
CA TYR A 2 2.42 31.14 -22.12
C TYR A 2 1.36 30.18 -21.58
N SER A 3 0.60 30.55 -20.54
CA SER A 3 -0.37 29.69 -19.86
C SER A 3 -1.63 29.33 -20.68
N LYS A 4 -2.05 30.19 -21.60
CA LYS A 4 -3.27 29.97 -22.39
C LYS A 4 -3.10 29.03 -23.61
N LYS A 5 -1.87 28.74 -24.02
CA LYS A 5 -1.59 27.82 -25.14
C LYS A 5 -1.58 26.35 -24.71
N LEU A 6 -1.20 26.04 -23.50
CA LEU A 6 -1.17 24.66 -22.95
C LEU A 6 -2.59 24.11 -22.67
N ALA A 7 -3.50 24.95 -22.20
CA ALA A 7 -4.89 24.53 -21.96
C ALA A 7 -5.65 24.19 -23.27
N ARG A 8 -5.26 24.74 -24.42
CA ARG A 8 -5.88 24.43 -25.71
C ARG A 8 -5.36 23.13 -26.35
N LEU A 9 -4.14 22.69 -26.00
CA LEU A 9 -3.59 21.41 -26.46
C LEU A 9 -4.19 20.21 -25.72
N ALA A 10 -4.50 20.34 -24.45
CA ALA A 10 -5.14 19.28 -23.66
C ALA A 10 -6.61 19.02 -24.06
N PHE A 11 -7.33 20.05 -24.51
CA PHE A 11 -8.72 19.91 -24.97
C PHE A 11 -8.87 19.47 -26.43
N GLY A 12 -7.84 19.62 -27.27
CA GLY A 12 -7.85 19.24 -28.67
C GLY A 12 -7.66 17.74 -28.92
N LEU A 13 -7.07 17.01 -28.00
CA LEU A 13 -6.76 15.57 -28.13
C LEU A 13 -7.93 14.63 -27.74
N LEU A 14 -9.00 15.17 -27.16
CA LEU A 14 -10.17 14.36 -26.73
C LEU A 14 -11.29 14.28 -27.78
N ALA A 15 -11.17 14.94 -28.93
CA ALA A 15 -12.25 15.05 -29.91
C ALA A 15 -12.16 14.10 -31.12
N GLU A 16 -11.06 13.41 -31.37
CA GLU A 16 -10.91 12.52 -32.53
C GLU A 16 -10.27 11.17 -32.21
N SER A 17 -11.05 10.22 -31.71
CA SER A 17 -10.71 8.80 -31.85
C SER A 17 -11.95 7.96 -32.12
N LYS A 18 -12.39 7.99 -33.37
CA LYS A 18 -13.20 6.93 -33.96
C LYS A 18 -12.22 5.89 -34.55
N PHE A 19 -11.88 4.86 -33.80
CA PHE A 19 -11.15 3.74 -34.36
C PHE A 19 -12.11 2.65 -34.84
N LYS A 20 -12.06 2.41 -36.16
CA LYS A 20 -12.63 1.24 -36.86
C LYS A 20 -11.71 0.04 -36.61
N CYS A 21 -12.31 -1.05 -36.20
CA CYS A 21 -11.70 -2.37 -36.14
C CYS A 21 -11.60 -3.00 -37.54
N PRO A 22 -10.51 -3.64 -37.93
CA PRO A 22 -10.52 -4.63 -39.00
C PRO A 22 -10.30 -6.05 -38.44
N LEU A 23 -11.27 -6.91 -38.74
CA LEU A 23 -11.18 -8.36 -38.71
C LEU A 23 -10.28 -8.89 -39.82
N THR A 24 -9.30 -9.77 -39.53
CA THR A 24 -8.87 -10.86 -40.42
C THR A 24 -8.20 -11.96 -39.61
N ARG A 25 -8.85 -13.11 -39.55
CA ARG A 25 -8.56 -14.47 -40.08
C ARG A 25 -7.19 -15.07 -39.77
N SER A 26 -7.28 -16.10 -38.93
CA SER A 26 -6.81 -17.50 -39.03
C SER A 26 -5.52 -17.81 -39.81
N ALA A 27 -4.55 -18.46 -39.15
CA ALA A 27 -3.84 -19.60 -39.69
C ALA A 27 -3.27 -20.50 -38.58
N SER A 28 -3.58 -21.76 -38.72
CA SER A 28 -3.13 -22.95 -38.00
C SER A 28 -1.69 -23.35 -38.40
N SER A 29 -0.88 -23.83 -37.44
CA SER A 29 0.09 -24.93 -37.64
C SER A 29 0.74 -25.33 -36.31
N ARG A 30 0.36 -26.43 -35.77
CA ARG A 30 1.00 -27.74 -35.59
C ARG A 30 2.46 -27.75 -35.07
N VAL A 31 2.57 -28.29 -33.87
CA VAL A 31 3.39 -29.41 -33.40
C VAL A 31 4.91 -29.27 -33.45
N ASN A 32 5.57 -29.37 -32.28
CA ASN A 32 6.43 -30.51 -31.99
C ASN A 32 6.80 -30.61 -30.51
N ALA A 33 6.47 -31.75 -29.97
CA ALA A 33 6.91 -32.24 -28.66
C ALA A 33 8.36 -32.77 -28.81
N VAL A 34 9.23 -32.36 -27.85
CA VAL A 34 10.45 -33.12 -27.61
C VAL A 34 10.50 -33.51 -26.15
N ARG A 35 10.31 -34.80 -25.94
CA ARG A 35 10.64 -35.51 -24.68
C ARG A 35 12.15 -35.55 -24.54
N SER A 36 12.67 -35.26 -23.38
CA SER A 36 13.97 -35.77 -22.98
C SER A 36 13.86 -36.46 -21.62
N VAL A 37 14.32 -37.66 -21.62
CA VAL A 37 14.19 -38.73 -20.63
C VAL A 37 15.47 -38.82 -19.81
N CYS A 38 15.30 -39.09 -18.51
CA CYS A 38 16.20 -39.85 -17.62
C CYS A 38 17.65 -39.43 -17.38
N SER A 39 18.01 -39.34 -16.14
CA SER A 39 18.96 -40.32 -15.62
C SER A 39 18.88 -40.42 -14.10
N TRP A 40 18.55 -41.59 -13.63
CA TRP A 40 18.72 -42.07 -12.25
C TRP A 40 20.18 -42.44 -12.04
N THR A 41 20.79 -42.01 -10.94
CA THR A 41 21.96 -42.69 -10.42
C THR A 41 21.79 -42.87 -8.92
N VAL A 42 21.64 -44.12 -8.58
CA VAL A 42 21.62 -44.67 -7.23
C VAL A 42 23.05 -44.72 -6.69
N CYS A 43 23.26 -44.26 -5.45
CA CYS A 43 24.39 -44.73 -4.64
C CYS A 43 23.91 -45.09 -3.24
N LEU A 44 23.96 -46.39 -3.00
CA LEU A 44 23.80 -47.05 -1.68
C LEU A 44 25.12 -47.12 -0.92
N HIS A 45 24.96 -47.25 0.39
CA HIS A 45 25.85 -47.65 1.46
C HIS A 45 26.43 -46.50 2.28
N HIS A 46 26.23 -46.37 3.57
CA HIS A 46 26.48 -47.33 4.64
C HIS A 46 25.70 -47.01 5.93
N ARG A 47 25.35 -48.04 6.63
CA ARG A 47 24.56 -48.12 7.87
C ARG A 47 25.48 -47.97 9.07
N GLN A 48 25.17 -47.06 10.02
CA GLN A 48 25.46 -47.33 11.42
C GLN A 48 24.43 -46.71 12.36
N LYS A 49 23.90 -47.53 13.23
CA LYS A 49 22.92 -47.23 14.27
C LYS A 49 23.60 -46.45 15.39
N ASN A 50 22.92 -45.40 15.93
CA ASN A 50 22.80 -45.24 17.36
C ASN A 50 21.52 -44.50 17.69
N GLN A 51 20.78 -45.06 18.65
CA GLN A 51 19.56 -44.54 19.26
C GLN A 51 19.94 -43.38 20.21
N LEU A 52 19.10 -42.34 20.25
CA LEU A 52 18.44 -41.83 21.47
C LEU A 52 17.66 -40.59 21.13
N SER A 53 16.36 -40.68 21.33
CA SER A 53 15.33 -39.80 21.87
C SER A 53 15.51 -38.26 21.73
N GLU A 54 14.53 -37.67 21.24
CA GLU A 54 13.64 -36.63 21.76
C GLU A 54 13.12 -35.77 20.62
N GLY A 55 11.80 -35.58 20.60
CA GLY A 55 11.07 -34.90 19.57
C GLY A 55 11.44 -33.42 19.48
N LEU A 56 11.96 -33.05 18.33
CA LEU A 56 11.99 -31.69 17.83
C LEU A 56 11.10 -31.67 16.60
N THR A 57 9.92 -31.12 16.79
CA THR A 57 9.08 -30.65 15.69
C THR A 57 9.93 -29.72 14.83
N CYS A 58 10.31 -30.21 13.67
CA CYS A 58 10.94 -29.42 12.65
C CYS A 58 9.91 -28.38 12.19
N ARG A 59 9.92 -27.19 12.80
CA ARG A 59 9.33 -26.01 12.19
C ARG A 59 10.08 -25.81 10.89
N ASN A 60 9.39 -25.91 9.78
CA ASN A 60 9.89 -25.46 8.49
C ASN A 60 10.26 -23.99 8.65
N VAL A 61 11.53 -23.72 8.92
CA VAL A 61 12.12 -22.40 8.72
C VAL A 61 12.14 -22.22 7.21
N ARG A 62 11.10 -21.58 6.67
CA ARG A 62 11.22 -20.94 5.36
C ARG A 62 12.33 -19.91 5.53
N THR A 63 13.45 -20.15 4.88
CA THR A 63 14.45 -19.12 4.63
C THR A 63 13.80 -18.10 3.71
N VAL A 64 13.17 -17.08 4.30
CA VAL A 64 12.69 -15.90 3.60
C VAL A 64 13.91 -15.01 3.37
N SER A 65 14.55 -15.13 2.21
CA SER A 65 15.45 -14.10 1.69
C SER A 65 14.82 -13.47 0.44
N GLN A 66 13.56 -13.03 0.55
CA GLN A 66 12.95 -12.13 -0.43
C GLN A 66 12.59 -10.86 0.33
N THR A 67 13.43 -9.84 0.17
CA THR A 67 13.05 -8.49 0.60
C THR A 67 12.02 -7.96 -0.37
N THR A 68 10.95 -7.33 0.12
CA THR A 68 9.98 -6.60 -0.72
C THR A 68 10.61 -5.41 -1.45
N LEU A 69 11.87 -5.08 -1.13
CA LEU A 69 12.56 -3.89 -1.62
C LEU A 69 13.20 -4.10 -2.99
N ASP A 70 12.99 -3.12 -3.88
CA ASP A 70 13.77 -2.97 -5.10
C ASP A 70 15.02 -2.11 -4.81
N PRO A 71 16.26 -2.66 -4.96
CA PRO A 71 17.49 -1.91 -4.68
C PRO A 71 17.68 -0.65 -5.54
N ASN A 72 17.02 -0.56 -6.69
CA ASN A 72 17.07 0.64 -7.54
C ASN A 72 16.21 1.76 -6.97
N GLU A 73 15.02 1.42 -6.44
CA GLU A 73 14.15 2.37 -5.75
C GLU A 73 14.83 2.91 -4.49
N VAL A 74 15.44 2.05 -3.67
CA VAL A 74 16.20 2.48 -2.48
C VAL A 74 17.27 3.50 -2.84
N ARG A 75 18.09 3.26 -3.88
CA ARG A 75 19.13 4.20 -4.32
C ARG A 75 18.56 5.54 -4.79
N LYS A 76 17.41 5.52 -5.44
CA LYS A 76 16.70 6.68 -5.94
C LYS A 76 16.21 7.57 -4.78
N PHE A 77 15.53 6.96 -3.80
CA PHE A 77 15.08 7.68 -2.60
C PHE A 77 16.23 8.18 -1.75
N GLN A 78 17.34 7.45 -1.65
CA GLN A 78 18.53 7.90 -0.97
C GLN A 78 19.10 9.20 -1.57
N ALA A 79 19.12 9.33 -2.90
CA ALA A 79 19.58 10.54 -3.56
C ALA A 79 18.68 11.77 -3.30
N MET A 80 17.44 11.56 -2.89
CA MET A 80 16.44 12.61 -2.63
C MET A 80 16.20 12.87 -1.14
N ALA A 81 16.81 12.11 -0.24
CA ALA A 81 16.52 12.12 1.19
C ALA A 81 16.61 13.50 1.87
N SER A 82 17.52 14.38 1.43
CA SER A 82 17.66 15.74 1.98
C SER A 82 16.56 16.72 1.54
N LYS A 83 15.70 16.33 0.59
CA LYS A 83 14.72 17.23 -0.03
C LYS A 83 13.29 17.04 0.47
N TRP A 84 13.06 16.12 1.39
CA TRP A 84 11.72 15.76 1.89
C TRP A 84 10.90 16.98 2.35
N TRP A 85 11.53 18.00 2.94
CA TRP A 85 10.85 19.18 3.49
C TRP A 85 10.94 20.43 2.60
N ASP A 86 11.39 20.29 1.35
CA ASP A 86 11.27 21.35 0.36
C ASP A 86 9.84 21.40 -0.18
N LEU A 87 9.05 22.35 0.34
CA LEU A 87 7.64 22.54 -0.02
C LEU A 87 7.43 22.97 -1.48
N GLN A 88 8.47 23.36 -2.19
CA GLN A 88 8.44 23.71 -3.61
C GLN A 88 9.19 22.71 -4.48
N GLY A 89 9.76 21.68 -3.86
CA GLY A 89 10.53 20.63 -4.48
C GLY A 89 9.70 19.43 -4.93
N GLU A 90 10.39 18.35 -5.09
CA GLU A 90 9.89 17.08 -5.63
C GLU A 90 8.73 16.48 -4.80
N PHE A 91 8.76 16.71 -3.48
CA PHE A 91 7.77 16.16 -2.55
C PHE A 91 6.61 17.13 -2.24
N ALA A 92 6.51 18.27 -2.94
CA ALA A 92 5.43 19.25 -2.73
C ALA A 92 4.03 18.62 -2.85
N ALA A 93 3.84 17.72 -3.81
CA ALA A 93 2.57 17.00 -3.99
C ALA A 93 2.23 16.08 -2.80
N LEU A 94 3.22 15.45 -2.16
CA LEU A 94 3.00 14.63 -0.96
C LEU A 94 2.63 15.48 0.26
N HIS A 95 3.19 16.67 0.40
CA HIS A 95 2.80 17.63 1.43
C HIS A 95 1.34 18.05 1.28
N SER A 96 0.93 18.45 0.07
CA SER A 96 -0.46 18.86 -0.18
C SER A 96 -1.45 17.68 -0.12
N MET A 97 -1.01 16.44 -0.32
CA MET A 97 -1.84 15.24 -0.16
C MET A 97 -2.31 15.06 1.29
N ASN A 98 -1.58 15.59 2.26
CA ASN A 98 -1.98 15.54 3.67
C ASN A 98 -3.33 16.22 3.93
N ASP A 99 -3.75 17.18 3.10
CA ASP A 99 -5.07 17.81 3.20
C ASP A 99 -6.22 16.81 2.96
N LEU A 100 -5.95 15.72 2.24
CA LEU A 100 -6.92 14.63 2.04
C LEU A 100 -6.66 13.43 2.96
N ARG A 101 -5.41 12.92 2.98
CA ARG A 101 -5.12 11.63 3.63
C ARG A 101 -5.16 11.72 5.15
N VAL A 102 -4.73 12.83 5.76
CA VAL A 102 -4.77 12.97 7.22
C VAL A 102 -6.21 12.99 7.75
N PRO A 103 -7.15 13.80 7.22
CA PRO A 103 -8.57 13.69 7.59
C PRO A 103 -9.16 12.31 7.30
N PHE A 104 -8.82 11.69 6.17
CA PHE A 104 -9.31 10.35 5.82
C PHE A 104 -8.91 9.30 6.87
N ILE A 105 -7.63 9.26 7.25
CA ILE A 105 -7.13 8.36 8.27
C ILE A 105 -7.79 8.65 9.62
N ARG A 106 -7.78 9.92 10.04
CA ARG A 106 -8.38 10.35 11.31
C ARG A 106 -9.85 9.94 11.43
N ASP A 107 -10.66 10.29 10.43
CA ASP A 107 -12.11 10.11 10.51
C ASP A 107 -12.49 8.62 10.52
N ASN A 108 -11.78 7.80 9.72
CA ASN A 108 -12.00 6.35 9.76
C ASN A 108 -11.53 5.72 11.07
N LEU A 109 -10.42 6.15 11.66
CA LEU A 109 -9.97 5.68 12.96
C LEU A 109 -10.93 6.08 14.08
N LEU A 110 -11.51 7.27 14.02
CA LEU A 110 -12.54 7.71 14.97
C LEU A 110 -13.83 6.88 14.83
N ASN A 111 -14.21 6.49 13.63
CA ASN A 111 -15.35 5.61 13.41
C ASN A 111 -15.12 4.22 14.01
N VAL A 112 -13.88 3.69 13.92
CA VAL A 112 -13.53 2.37 14.46
C VAL A 112 -13.33 2.38 15.98
N HIS A 113 -12.65 3.40 16.52
CA HIS A 113 -12.18 3.41 17.92
C HIS A 113 -12.90 4.43 18.82
N GLY A 114 -13.69 5.35 18.23
CA GLY A 114 -14.32 6.46 18.96
C GLY A 114 -13.35 7.61 19.25
N ILE A 115 -13.87 8.70 19.80
CA ILE A 115 -13.08 9.87 20.20
C ILE A 115 -12.40 9.59 21.53
N GLN A 116 -11.08 9.72 21.59
CA GLN A 116 -10.30 9.47 22.80
C GLN A 116 -10.13 10.76 23.65
N GLU A 117 -9.76 11.87 23.01
CA GLU A 117 -9.46 13.12 23.72
C GLU A 117 -9.81 14.34 22.86
N LEU A 118 -10.39 15.38 23.49
CA LEU A 118 -10.63 16.67 22.86
C LEU A 118 -9.29 17.35 22.49
N GLY A 119 -9.12 17.69 21.21
CA GLY A 119 -7.88 18.32 20.71
C GLY A 119 -6.79 17.33 20.29
N LYS A 120 -6.84 16.08 20.78
CA LYS A 120 -5.95 14.98 20.36
C LYS A 120 -6.77 13.74 20.00
N PRO A 121 -7.47 13.77 18.87
CA PRO A 121 -8.47 12.76 18.53
C PRO A 121 -7.89 11.35 18.35
N LEU A 122 -6.58 11.22 18.04
CA LEU A 122 -5.89 9.95 17.89
C LEU A 122 -5.07 9.54 19.13
N ALA A 123 -5.28 10.20 20.27
CA ALA A 123 -4.60 9.85 21.53
C ALA A 123 -4.84 8.38 21.91
N GLY A 124 -3.78 7.69 22.32
CA GLY A 124 -3.82 6.27 22.69
C GLY A 124 -3.82 5.30 21.50
N LEU A 125 -3.89 5.79 20.27
CA LEU A 125 -3.73 4.95 19.08
C LEU A 125 -2.24 4.84 18.69
N ARG A 126 -1.78 3.62 18.48
CA ARG A 126 -0.45 3.32 17.99
C ARG A 126 -0.52 3.08 16.49
N ILE A 127 0.18 3.89 15.69
CA ILE A 127 0.13 3.87 14.22
C ILE A 127 1.52 3.55 13.68
N LEU A 128 1.58 2.64 12.71
CA LEU A 128 2.77 2.34 11.93
C LEU A 128 2.66 3.06 10.57
N ASP A 129 3.64 3.90 10.25
CA ASP A 129 3.79 4.55 8.95
C ASP A 129 4.90 3.85 8.17
N VAL A 130 4.51 2.98 7.22
CA VAL A 130 5.41 2.18 6.40
C VAL A 130 5.86 3.00 5.20
N GLY A 131 7.19 3.05 4.96
CA GLY A 131 7.77 3.92 3.94
C GLY A 131 7.59 5.41 4.32
N CYS A 132 7.86 5.75 5.58
CA CYS A 132 7.60 7.09 6.12
C CYS A 132 8.42 8.21 5.46
N GLY A 133 9.49 7.86 4.73
CA GLY A 133 10.40 8.82 4.12
C GLY A 133 10.93 9.84 5.12
N GLY A 134 10.77 11.13 4.81
CA GLY A 134 11.14 12.23 5.71
C GLY A 134 10.13 12.56 6.81
N GLY A 135 9.13 11.68 7.09
CA GLY A 135 8.16 11.86 8.16
C GLY A 135 6.98 12.79 7.80
N VAL A 136 6.77 13.06 6.51
CA VAL A 136 5.77 14.02 6.02
C VAL A 136 4.34 13.65 6.47
N LEU A 137 4.01 12.35 6.59
CA LEU A 137 2.71 11.88 7.10
C LEU A 137 2.76 11.56 8.59
N SER A 138 3.88 11.05 9.09
CA SER A 138 4.03 10.67 10.51
C SER A 138 3.79 11.86 11.45
N GLU A 139 4.35 13.03 11.13
CA GLU A 139 4.24 14.20 11.99
C GLU A 139 2.80 14.72 12.18
N PRO A 140 1.98 14.94 11.14
CA PRO A 140 0.59 15.36 11.35
C PRO A 140 -0.24 14.34 12.12
N LEU A 141 0.03 13.02 11.98
CA LEU A 141 -0.64 12.00 12.79
C LEU A 141 -0.21 12.10 14.26
N GLY A 142 1.07 12.35 14.54
CA GLY A 142 1.57 12.61 15.90
C GLY A 142 0.96 13.87 16.51
N ARG A 143 0.80 14.97 15.75
CA ARG A 143 0.12 16.20 16.20
C ARG A 143 -1.35 15.97 16.55
N LEU A 144 -2.01 15.01 15.92
CA LEU A 144 -3.36 14.57 16.27
C LEU A 144 -3.39 13.68 17.53
N GLY A 145 -2.25 13.36 18.13
CA GLY A 145 -2.13 12.65 19.39
C GLY A 145 -1.75 11.18 19.27
N ALA A 146 -1.59 10.64 18.08
CA ALA A 146 -1.17 9.25 17.89
C ALA A 146 0.28 9.02 18.36
N ASP A 147 0.56 7.79 18.84
CA ASP A 147 1.91 7.27 18.99
C ASP A 147 2.33 6.64 17.66
N VAL A 148 3.20 7.32 16.92
CA VAL A 148 3.58 6.93 15.57
C VAL A 148 4.98 6.31 15.56
N LEU A 149 5.10 5.14 14.93
CA LEU A 149 6.37 4.60 14.49
C LEU A 149 6.44 4.71 12.96
N GLY A 150 7.36 5.54 12.46
CA GLY A 150 7.69 5.61 11.04
C GLY A 150 8.85 4.68 10.72
N ILE A 151 8.69 3.82 9.71
CA ILE A 151 9.77 2.96 9.22
C ILE A 151 10.06 3.25 7.74
N ASP A 152 11.34 3.24 7.40
CA ASP A 152 11.80 3.39 6.01
C ASP A 152 13.15 2.67 5.85
N PRO A 153 13.39 1.92 4.76
CA PRO A 153 14.67 1.24 4.54
C PRO A 153 15.81 2.22 4.22
N VAL A 154 15.50 3.47 3.87
CA VAL A 154 16.49 4.50 3.53
C VAL A 154 16.89 5.28 4.78
N GLU A 155 18.03 4.94 5.39
CA GLU A 155 18.53 5.54 6.62
C GLU A 155 18.63 7.08 6.55
N ASP A 156 19.02 7.64 5.40
CA ASP A 156 19.13 9.09 5.22
C ASP A 156 17.76 9.79 5.25
N SER A 157 16.68 9.11 4.80
CA SER A 157 15.31 9.60 4.92
C SER A 157 14.87 9.62 6.38
N VAL A 158 15.14 8.53 7.12
CA VAL A 158 14.86 8.42 8.56
C VAL A 158 15.58 9.51 9.35
N ARG A 159 16.87 9.74 9.10
CA ARG A 159 17.63 10.84 9.73
C ARG A 159 17.02 12.22 9.45
N THR A 160 16.53 12.44 8.23
CA THR A 160 15.85 13.68 7.87
C THR A 160 14.56 13.84 8.65
N ALA A 161 13.76 12.76 8.80
CA ALA A 161 12.54 12.74 9.59
C ALA A 161 12.81 13.01 11.08
N GLU A 162 13.79 12.35 11.67
CA GLU A 162 14.22 12.54 13.06
C GLU A 162 14.66 14.00 13.31
N LEU A 163 15.49 14.53 12.41
CA LEU A 163 15.97 15.92 12.52
C LEU A 163 14.79 16.89 12.47
N HIS A 164 13.86 16.72 11.52
CA HIS A 164 12.74 17.64 11.37
C HIS A 164 11.79 17.57 12.57
N SER A 165 11.39 16.38 13.00
CA SER A 165 10.51 16.21 14.17
C SER A 165 11.15 16.70 15.47
N SER A 166 12.49 16.73 15.57
CA SER A 166 13.21 17.20 16.77
C SER A 166 13.00 18.69 17.06
N TYR A 167 12.57 19.47 16.07
CA TYR A 167 12.26 20.89 16.26
C TYR A 167 10.91 21.13 16.94
N ASP A 168 10.03 20.11 16.98
CA ASP A 168 8.71 20.18 17.63
C ASP A 168 8.70 19.30 18.88
N PRO A 169 8.67 19.92 20.10
CA PRO A 169 8.68 19.13 21.35
C PRO A 169 7.52 18.15 21.48
N ASP A 170 6.33 18.49 20.96
CA ASP A 170 5.13 17.63 21.04
C ASP A 170 5.31 16.35 20.20
N LEU A 171 6.06 16.43 19.10
CA LEU A 171 6.35 15.27 18.24
C LEU A 171 7.40 14.35 18.85
N ARG A 172 8.38 14.90 19.55
CA ARG A 172 9.50 14.13 20.12
C ARG A 172 9.06 12.99 21.03
N GLU A 173 7.95 13.14 21.73
CA GLU A 173 7.42 12.14 22.64
C GLU A 173 6.52 11.12 21.91
N ARG A 174 5.98 11.49 20.74
CA ARG A 174 4.91 10.75 20.06
C ARG A 174 5.33 10.08 18.78
N VAL A 175 6.35 10.63 18.10
CA VAL A 175 6.80 10.12 16.81
C VAL A 175 8.22 9.59 16.95
N ARG A 176 8.39 8.36 16.55
CA ARG A 176 9.69 7.68 16.48
C ARG A 176 9.91 7.17 15.08
N TYR A 177 11.16 7.10 14.68
CA TYR A 177 11.55 6.60 13.37
C TYR A 177 12.56 5.47 13.51
N GLN A 178 12.53 4.52 12.57
CA GLN A 178 13.46 3.40 12.54
C GLN A 178 13.83 3.06 11.10
N ALA A 179 15.13 2.91 10.84
CA ALA A 179 15.62 2.45 9.55
C ALA A 179 15.52 0.92 9.50
N CYS A 180 14.42 0.41 8.97
CA CYS A 180 14.18 -1.02 8.80
C CYS A 180 13.09 -1.26 7.74
N THR A 181 12.96 -2.52 7.32
CA THR A 181 11.86 -2.98 6.47
C THR A 181 10.65 -3.40 7.30
N LEU A 182 9.49 -3.54 6.64
CA LEU A 182 8.29 -4.05 7.32
C LEU A 182 8.45 -5.51 7.75
N GLU A 183 9.18 -6.31 6.98
CA GLU A 183 9.46 -7.71 7.29
C GLU A 183 10.30 -7.84 8.56
N GLU A 184 11.37 -7.04 8.69
CA GLU A 184 12.22 -7.00 9.88
C GLU A 184 11.40 -6.59 11.11
N LEU A 185 10.54 -5.57 10.98
CA LEU A 185 9.67 -5.15 12.08
C LEU A 185 8.65 -6.22 12.45
N ALA A 186 8.08 -6.95 11.49
CA ALA A 186 7.09 -7.98 11.73
C ALA A 186 7.63 -9.20 12.49
N GLU A 187 8.95 -9.42 12.48
CA GLU A 187 9.59 -10.45 13.31
C GLU A 187 9.59 -10.06 14.81
N GLU A 188 9.59 -8.76 15.12
CA GLU A 188 9.69 -8.22 16.48
C GLU A 188 8.33 -7.80 17.05
N GLU A 189 7.43 -7.28 16.23
CA GLU A 189 6.17 -6.65 16.63
C GLU A 189 4.96 -7.41 16.07
N VAL A 190 4.29 -8.20 16.90
CA VAL A 190 3.05 -8.89 16.53
C VAL A 190 1.87 -8.20 17.21
N GLU A 191 0.82 -7.89 16.42
CA GLU A 191 -0.42 -7.26 16.90
C GLU A 191 -0.20 -5.99 17.76
N GLY A 192 0.86 -5.24 17.40
CA GLY A 192 1.29 -4.06 18.13
C GLY A 192 0.51 -2.78 17.77
N PHE A 193 -0.04 -2.68 16.56
CA PHE A 193 -0.56 -1.43 16.01
C PHE A 193 -2.08 -1.43 15.85
N HIS A 194 -2.70 -0.27 16.11
CA HIS A 194 -4.12 -0.02 15.84
C HIS A 194 -4.36 0.33 14.38
N ALA A 195 -3.36 0.91 13.72
CA ALA A 195 -3.38 1.18 12.30
C ALA A 195 -2.00 1.01 11.66
N VAL A 196 -2.00 0.59 10.39
CA VAL A 196 -0.87 0.63 9.47
C VAL A 196 -1.24 1.58 8.33
N VAL A 197 -0.33 2.47 7.98
CA VAL A 197 -0.47 3.36 6.84
C VAL A 197 0.69 3.09 5.88
N ALA A 198 0.38 2.85 4.60
CA ALA A 198 1.35 2.72 3.52
C ALA A 198 0.92 3.65 2.37
N SER A 199 1.47 4.86 2.35
CA SER A 199 1.05 5.89 1.42
C SER A 199 2.10 6.13 0.35
N GLU A 200 1.75 5.83 -0.91
CA GLU A 200 2.66 5.86 -2.08
C GLU A 200 3.87 4.91 -1.87
N VAL A 201 3.57 3.67 -1.50
CA VAL A 201 4.58 2.64 -1.17
C VAL A 201 4.43 1.40 -2.03
N VAL A 202 3.20 0.92 -2.22
CA VAL A 202 2.95 -0.41 -2.82
C VAL A 202 3.46 -0.52 -4.26
N GLU A 203 3.50 0.58 -5.00
CA GLU A 203 4.07 0.68 -6.34
C GLU A 203 5.60 0.53 -6.41
N HIS A 204 6.27 0.59 -5.26
CA HIS A 204 7.73 0.44 -5.13
C HIS A 204 8.15 -0.93 -4.60
N LEU A 205 7.17 -1.77 -4.22
CA LEU A 205 7.42 -3.09 -3.67
C LEU A 205 7.57 -4.15 -4.78
N ALA A 206 8.41 -5.15 -4.51
CA ALA A 206 8.60 -6.30 -5.39
C ALA A 206 7.66 -7.47 -5.06
N ASP A 207 7.17 -7.55 -3.81
CA ASP A 207 6.31 -8.64 -3.32
C ASP A 207 5.18 -8.08 -2.45
N LEU A 208 3.99 -7.97 -3.05
CA LEU A 208 2.79 -7.46 -2.37
C LEU A 208 2.15 -8.50 -1.44
N ASP A 209 2.34 -9.80 -1.69
CA ASP A 209 1.83 -10.86 -0.81
C ASP A 209 2.58 -10.84 0.53
N ALA A 210 3.92 -10.70 0.49
CA ALA A 210 4.73 -10.54 1.69
C ALA A 210 4.34 -9.28 2.46
N PHE A 211 4.14 -8.15 1.77
CA PHE A 211 3.68 -6.90 2.38
C PHE A 211 2.33 -7.07 3.09
N ALA A 212 1.31 -7.64 2.42
CA ALA A 212 -0.01 -7.85 3.00
C ALA A 212 0.04 -8.79 4.22
N SER A 213 0.85 -9.85 4.15
CA SER A 213 1.10 -10.77 5.26
C SER A 213 1.72 -10.06 6.47
N CYS A 214 2.75 -9.23 6.26
CA CYS A 214 3.38 -8.48 7.35
C CYS A 214 2.43 -7.43 7.94
N CYS A 215 1.64 -6.72 7.11
CA CYS A 215 0.59 -5.82 7.61
C CYS A 215 -0.42 -6.55 8.50
N GLN A 216 -0.84 -7.75 8.08
CA GLN A 216 -1.75 -8.58 8.88
C GLN A 216 -1.13 -8.97 10.22
N GLN A 217 0.16 -9.32 10.24
CA GLN A 217 0.87 -9.76 11.44
C GLN A 217 1.04 -8.62 12.46
N VAL A 218 1.40 -7.41 12.05
CA VAL A 218 1.69 -6.29 12.96
C VAL A 218 0.42 -5.59 13.46
N LEU A 219 -0.71 -5.70 12.75
CA LEU A 219 -1.99 -5.11 13.13
C LEU A 219 -2.70 -5.92 14.20
N LYS A 220 -3.31 -5.21 15.15
CA LYS A 220 -4.26 -5.78 16.10
C LYS A 220 -5.50 -6.31 15.37
N PRO A 221 -6.19 -7.33 15.91
CA PRO A 221 -7.51 -7.72 15.41
C PRO A 221 -8.48 -6.53 15.42
N GLY A 222 -9.11 -6.23 14.30
CA GLY A 222 -9.94 -5.04 14.09
C GLY A 222 -9.15 -3.75 13.86
N GLY A 223 -7.82 -3.85 13.67
CA GLY A 223 -6.98 -2.71 13.29
C GLY A 223 -7.16 -2.33 11.82
N SER A 224 -6.83 -1.09 11.51
CA SER A 224 -7.05 -0.47 10.19
C SER A 224 -5.80 -0.48 9.32
N LEU A 225 -5.95 -0.82 8.04
CA LEU A 225 -4.92 -0.68 7.01
C LEU A 225 -5.33 0.42 6.04
N PHE A 226 -4.48 1.43 5.87
CA PHE A 226 -4.66 2.52 4.92
C PHE A 226 -3.58 2.45 3.83
N ILE A 227 -3.99 2.45 2.58
CA ILE A 227 -3.08 2.46 1.43
C ILE A 227 -3.50 3.59 0.49
N THR A 228 -2.56 4.41 0.03
CA THR A 228 -2.75 5.30 -1.12
C THR A 228 -1.75 4.92 -2.20
N THR A 229 -2.18 4.91 -3.46
CA THR A 229 -1.32 4.53 -4.59
C THR A 229 -1.89 4.96 -5.93
N ILE A 230 -1.14 4.69 -6.98
CA ILE A 230 -1.47 4.96 -8.38
C ILE A 230 -2.16 3.72 -8.97
N ASN A 231 -3.27 3.93 -9.68
CA ASN A 231 -3.98 2.84 -10.37
C ASN A 231 -3.26 2.41 -11.65
N LYS A 232 -3.38 1.14 -12.01
CA LYS A 232 -2.84 0.55 -13.25
C LYS A 232 -3.73 0.85 -14.46
N THR A 233 -3.80 2.11 -14.89
CA THR A 233 -4.58 2.54 -16.05
C THR A 233 -3.74 3.28 -17.08
N ASN A 234 -4.18 3.29 -18.36
CA ASN A 234 -3.55 4.11 -19.39
C ASN A 234 -3.60 5.61 -19.05
N LEU A 235 -4.60 6.03 -18.27
CA LEU A 235 -4.75 7.41 -17.83
C LEU A 235 -3.70 7.76 -16.77
N SER A 236 -3.48 6.89 -15.79
CA SER A 236 -2.43 7.07 -14.77
C SER A 236 -1.04 7.07 -15.40
N TYR A 237 -0.82 6.26 -16.43
CA TYR A 237 0.42 6.27 -17.19
C TYR A 237 0.68 7.62 -17.86
N VAL A 238 -0.33 8.19 -18.56
CA VAL A 238 -0.21 9.50 -19.20
C VAL A 238 -0.05 10.62 -18.17
N PHE A 239 -0.82 10.60 -17.08
CA PHE A 239 -0.72 11.61 -16.02
C PHE A 239 0.52 11.42 -15.15
N GLY A 240 0.95 10.19 -14.91
CA GLY A 240 2.22 9.87 -14.24
C GLY A 240 3.41 10.38 -15.05
N ILE A 241 3.41 10.20 -16.36
CA ILE A 241 4.43 10.76 -17.26
C ILE A 241 4.34 12.29 -17.30
N LEU A 242 3.13 12.88 -17.42
CA LEU A 242 2.97 14.34 -17.44
C LEU A 242 3.28 14.97 -16.08
N ALA A 243 2.93 14.32 -14.96
CA ALA A 243 3.35 14.74 -13.63
C ALA A 243 4.85 14.52 -13.46
N ALA A 244 5.40 13.42 -13.97
CA ALA A 244 6.81 13.14 -14.01
C ALA A 244 7.57 14.15 -14.89
N GLU A 245 7.07 14.55 -16.04
CA GLU A 245 7.70 15.58 -16.88
C GLU A 245 7.55 16.99 -16.30
N GLN A 246 6.49 17.30 -15.55
CA GLN A 246 6.35 18.59 -14.85
C GLN A 246 7.00 18.61 -13.46
N LEU A 247 7.01 17.49 -12.73
CA LEU A 247 7.83 17.24 -11.54
C LEU A 247 9.27 16.88 -11.93
N LEU A 248 9.46 16.25 -13.10
CA LEU A 248 10.71 15.71 -13.61
C LEU A 248 11.53 16.70 -14.44
N ARG A 249 11.65 17.85 -14.06
CA ARG A 249 13.02 18.39 -14.16
C ARG A 249 14.01 17.56 -13.33
N ILE A 250 13.62 16.44 -12.72
CA ILE A 250 14.34 15.76 -11.63
C ILE A 250 14.46 14.23 -11.79
N VAL A 251 13.62 13.54 -12.56
CA VAL A 251 13.74 12.09 -12.73
C VAL A 251 14.08 11.74 -14.18
N PRO A 252 15.11 10.91 -14.44
CA PRO A 252 15.42 10.44 -15.78
C PRO A 252 14.22 9.72 -16.41
N SER A 253 13.95 9.99 -17.68
CA SER A 253 12.92 9.31 -18.46
C SER A 253 13.15 7.79 -18.42
N GLY A 254 12.10 7.01 -18.12
CA GLY A 254 12.14 5.54 -18.11
C GLY A 254 12.05 4.87 -16.74
N THR A 255 11.67 5.59 -15.69
CA THR A 255 11.70 5.07 -14.31
C THR A 255 10.35 4.54 -13.79
N HIS A 256 9.26 4.61 -14.55
CA HIS A 256 7.97 4.05 -14.11
C HIS A 256 7.76 2.69 -14.78
N ASP A 257 7.94 1.65 -13.99
CA ASP A 257 7.58 0.30 -14.39
C ASP A 257 6.06 0.15 -14.26
N TRP A 258 5.37 0.25 -15.39
CA TRP A 258 3.91 0.02 -15.49
C TRP A 258 3.46 -1.30 -14.85
N GLU A 259 4.34 -2.29 -14.80
CA GLU A 259 4.07 -3.59 -14.21
C GLU A 259 3.82 -3.52 -12.69
N LYS A 260 4.35 -2.50 -12.03
CA LYS A 260 4.27 -2.31 -10.57
C LYS A 260 2.99 -1.61 -10.09
N PHE A 261 2.20 -1.02 -10.98
CA PHE A 261 0.93 -0.40 -10.59
C PHE A 261 -0.12 -1.47 -10.34
N ILE A 262 -0.97 -1.25 -9.33
CA ILE A 262 -2.03 -2.18 -8.95
C ILE A 262 -3.41 -1.53 -9.11
N SER A 263 -4.39 -2.31 -9.63
CA SER A 263 -5.77 -1.83 -9.70
C SER A 263 -6.44 -1.88 -8.32
N PRO A 264 -7.47 -1.06 -8.07
CA PRO A 264 -8.23 -1.14 -6.81
C PRO A 264 -8.81 -2.55 -6.58
N GLU A 265 -9.30 -3.19 -7.63
CA GLU A 265 -9.89 -4.54 -7.57
C GLU A 265 -8.86 -5.63 -7.26
N ASP A 266 -7.63 -5.48 -7.77
CA ASP A 266 -6.56 -6.44 -7.47
C ASP A 266 -6.01 -6.24 -6.06
N LEU A 267 -5.88 -4.98 -5.61
CA LEU A 267 -5.46 -4.67 -4.25
C LEU A 267 -6.51 -5.10 -3.22
N GLU A 268 -7.80 -4.91 -3.49
CA GLU A 268 -8.91 -5.39 -2.67
C GLU A 268 -8.83 -6.91 -2.49
N ARG A 269 -8.77 -7.67 -3.61
CA ARG A 269 -8.63 -9.13 -3.57
C ARG A 269 -7.37 -9.58 -2.82
N LEU A 270 -6.27 -8.86 -2.99
CA LEU A 270 -5.04 -9.17 -2.29
C LEU A 270 -5.23 -9.04 -0.77
N VAL A 271 -5.64 -7.87 -0.28
CA VAL A 271 -5.77 -7.67 1.18
C VAL A 271 -6.84 -8.57 1.79
N GLU A 272 -7.95 -8.83 1.07
CA GLU A 272 -8.99 -9.78 1.51
C GLU A 272 -8.45 -11.21 1.64
N SER A 273 -7.54 -11.64 0.75
CA SER A 273 -6.92 -12.96 0.83
C SER A 273 -6.02 -13.13 2.07
N PHE A 274 -5.61 -12.04 2.69
CA PHE A 274 -4.83 -12.00 3.93
C PHE A 274 -5.66 -11.68 5.18
N GLY A 275 -6.99 -11.78 5.11
CA GLY A 275 -7.87 -11.66 6.27
C GLY A 275 -8.26 -10.23 6.63
N PHE A 276 -8.26 -9.35 5.66
CA PHE A 276 -8.86 -8.02 5.76
C PHE A 276 -10.25 -8.02 5.13
N TYR A 277 -11.08 -7.04 5.49
CA TYR A 277 -12.22 -6.65 4.67
C TYR A 277 -12.09 -5.17 4.31
N VAL A 278 -12.43 -4.83 3.06
CA VAL A 278 -12.30 -3.47 2.55
C VAL A 278 -13.53 -2.66 2.92
N GLU A 279 -13.32 -1.59 3.71
CA GLU A 279 -14.37 -0.68 4.17
C GLU A 279 -14.64 0.42 3.15
N ALA A 280 -13.59 0.93 2.49
CA ALA A 280 -13.73 2.02 1.53
C ALA A 280 -12.61 2.06 0.51
N ILE A 281 -12.97 2.35 -0.75
CA ILE A 281 -12.05 2.76 -1.80
C ILE A 281 -12.52 4.10 -2.36
N ARG A 282 -11.63 5.09 -2.43
CA ARG A 282 -11.94 6.46 -2.89
C ARG A 282 -10.92 6.95 -3.89
N GLY A 283 -11.38 7.48 -5.02
CA GLY A 283 -10.51 8.10 -6.01
C GLY A 283 -9.91 9.41 -5.51
N MET A 284 -8.68 9.69 -5.93
CA MET A 284 -7.94 10.90 -5.63
C MET A 284 -7.39 11.50 -6.93
N MET A 285 -7.34 12.83 -7.02
CA MET A 285 -6.76 13.52 -8.16
C MET A 285 -5.97 14.75 -7.73
N TYR A 286 -4.75 14.84 -8.24
CA TYR A 286 -3.90 16.02 -8.11
C TYR A 286 -4.16 17.02 -9.23
N ASN A 287 -4.31 18.29 -8.89
CA ASN A 287 -4.41 19.38 -9.86
C ASN A 287 -3.08 20.14 -9.92
N PRO A 288 -2.26 19.96 -10.97
CA PRO A 288 -0.94 20.58 -11.07
C PRO A 288 -0.99 22.11 -11.23
N LEU A 289 -2.14 22.68 -11.59
CA LEU A 289 -2.28 24.14 -11.70
C LEU A 289 -2.47 24.82 -10.34
N THR A 290 -3.08 24.12 -9.39
CA THR A 290 -3.35 24.63 -8.04
C THR A 290 -2.45 24.02 -6.98
N GLY A 291 -1.76 22.91 -7.29
CA GLY A 291 -0.98 22.13 -6.33
C GLY A 291 -1.85 21.39 -5.29
N ALA A 292 -3.16 21.27 -5.52
CA ALA A 292 -4.09 20.72 -4.56
C ALA A 292 -4.61 19.34 -4.99
N TRP A 293 -4.90 18.48 -4.01
CA TRP A 293 -5.59 17.22 -4.20
C TRP A 293 -7.09 17.35 -3.94
N SER A 294 -7.88 16.49 -4.57
CA SER A 294 -9.33 16.40 -4.37
C SER A 294 -9.82 14.96 -4.44
N TRP A 295 -10.86 14.65 -3.65
CA TRP A 295 -11.57 13.37 -3.77
C TRP A 295 -12.33 13.32 -5.10
N GLN A 296 -12.33 12.13 -5.73
CA GLN A 296 -13.05 11.84 -6.95
C GLN A 296 -13.87 10.55 -6.80
N GLN A 297 -14.93 10.41 -7.59
CA GLN A 297 -15.66 9.14 -7.69
C GLN A 297 -14.86 8.10 -8.49
N SER A 298 -14.10 8.57 -9.48
CA SER A 298 -13.29 7.71 -10.33
C SER A 298 -11.94 7.42 -9.67
N THR A 299 -11.60 6.15 -9.60
CA THR A 299 -10.29 5.65 -9.13
C THR A 299 -9.25 5.57 -10.26
N ALA A 300 -9.52 6.13 -11.42
CA ALA A 300 -8.75 5.90 -12.65
C ALA A 300 -7.29 6.38 -12.60
N ILE A 301 -6.89 7.26 -11.67
CA ILE A 301 -5.52 7.79 -11.56
C ILE A 301 -4.90 7.35 -10.23
N ASN A 302 -5.32 7.96 -9.13
CA ASN A 302 -4.90 7.61 -7.78
C ASN A 302 -6.11 7.21 -6.95
N TYR A 303 -5.88 6.38 -5.95
CA TYR A 303 -6.93 6.00 -5.01
C TYR A 303 -6.37 5.78 -3.60
N ALA A 304 -7.28 5.88 -2.63
CA ALA A 304 -7.06 5.51 -1.24
C ALA A 304 -7.95 4.31 -0.91
N LEU A 305 -7.38 3.34 -0.20
CA LEU A 305 -8.08 2.16 0.32
C LEU A 305 -8.00 2.18 1.84
N HIS A 306 -9.11 1.86 2.50
CA HIS A 306 -9.19 1.54 3.92
C HIS A 306 -9.73 0.14 4.08
N ALA A 307 -8.97 -0.73 4.75
CA ALA A 307 -9.38 -2.08 5.09
C ALA A 307 -9.21 -2.32 6.60
N ILE A 308 -9.92 -3.28 7.14
CA ILE A 308 -9.89 -3.63 8.55
C ILE A 308 -9.53 -5.11 8.71
N LYS A 309 -8.56 -5.42 9.59
CA LYS A 309 -8.18 -6.79 9.91
C LYS A 309 -9.35 -7.49 10.60
N CYS A 310 -9.74 -8.67 10.09
CA CYS A 310 -10.79 -9.49 10.72
C CYS A 310 -10.44 -9.85 12.15
N LYS A 311 -11.45 -9.90 13.03
CA LYS A 311 -11.26 -10.19 14.46
C LYS A 311 -11.12 -11.68 14.78
N GLU A 312 -11.55 -12.55 13.85
CA GLU A 312 -11.44 -14.00 13.98
C GLU A 312 -10.25 -14.52 13.18
N GLU A 313 -9.64 -15.63 13.59
CA GLU A 313 -8.57 -16.29 12.83
C GLU A 313 -9.08 -16.62 11.44
N PHE A 314 -8.47 -16.01 10.43
CA PHE A 314 -8.78 -16.28 9.04
C PHE A 314 -8.34 -17.69 8.67
N GLN A 315 -9.31 -18.58 8.41
CA GLN A 315 -9.03 -19.90 7.83
C GLN A 315 -9.13 -19.79 6.30
N PRO A 316 -8.02 -19.96 5.55
CA PRO A 316 -8.03 -19.91 4.10
C PRO A 316 -9.00 -20.97 3.55
N GLY A 317 -10.06 -20.53 2.87
CA GLY A 317 -11.07 -21.40 2.28
C GLY A 317 -12.51 -21.24 2.79
N GLN A 318 -12.76 -20.39 3.79
CA GLN A 318 -14.13 -20.03 4.17
C GLN A 318 -14.66 -18.89 3.28
N VAL A 319 -15.55 -19.24 2.37
CA VAL A 319 -16.36 -18.25 1.65
C VAL A 319 -17.43 -17.74 2.61
N TRP A 320 -17.45 -16.43 2.87
CA TRP A 320 -18.47 -15.80 3.70
C TRP A 320 -19.84 -15.99 3.06
N ALA A 321 -20.69 -16.83 3.67
CA ALA A 321 -22.09 -16.90 3.27
C ALA A 321 -22.78 -15.63 3.79
N GLU A 322 -23.24 -14.79 2.87
CA GLU A 322 -24.15 -13.67 3.17
C GLU A 322 -25.32 -14.20 4.00
N SER A 323 -25.43 -13.79 5.25
CA SER A 323 -26.61 -14.00 6.06
C SER A 323 -27.72 -13.06 5.57
N LYS A 324 -28.45 -13.50 4.53
CA LYS A 324 -29.73 -12.92 4.17
C LYS A 324 -30.73 -13.32 5.26
N ASN A 325 -30.92 -12.46 6.24
CA ASN A 325 -32.11 -12.49 7.08
C ASN A 325 -33.31 -12.10 6.19
N LEU A 326 -33.97 -13.11 5.66
CA LEU A 326 -35.29 -12.96 5.07
C LEU A 326 -36.27 -12.78 6.24
N ASP A 327 -36.79 -11.57 6.40
CA ASP A 327 -37.95 -11.29 7.24
C ASP A 327 -39.11 -12.18 6.77
N GLU A 328 -39.54 -13.13 7.58
CA GLU A 328 -40.79 -13.86 7.38
C GLU A 328 -41.98 -12.92 7.60
N PRO A 329 -42.96 -12.87 6.69
CA PRO A 329 -44.16 -12.08 6.89
C PRO A 329 -45.07 -12.74 7.94
N GLY A 330 -45.40 -11.94 8.94
CA GLY A 330 -46.23 -12.34 10.09
C GLY A 330 -47.57 -12.94 9.68
N GLN A 331 -47.92 -14.02 10.35
CA GLN A 331 -49.22 -14.66 10.30
C GLN A 331 -50.29 -13.76 10.93
N THR A 332 -51.29 -13.40 10.14
CA THR A 332 -52.54 -12.79 10.59
C THR A 332 -53.37 -13.82 11.32
N THR A 333 -53.54 -13.69 12.63
CA THR A 333 -54.56 -14.43 13.41
C THR A 333 -55.88 -13.68 13.30
N ASN A 334 -56.87 -14.27 12.57
CA ASN A 334 -58.29 -13.91 12.63
C ASN A 334 -58.86 -14.38 13.97
N TYR A 335 -59.46 -13.46 14.73
CA TYR A 335 -60.48 -13.78 15.74
C TYR A 335 -61.87 -13.44 15.22
N SER A 336 -62.69 -14.46 15.24
CA SER A 336 -64.17 -14.39 15.11
C SER A 336 -64.74 -14.04 16.46
#